data_67c0af31c07ff69e70fefe561a984eac
#
_entry.id   67c0af31c07ff69e70fefe561a984eac
#
_cell.length_a   1.000
_cell.length_b   1.000
_cell.length_c   1.000
_cell.angle_alpha   90.00
_cell.angle_beta   90.00
_cell.angle_gamma   90.00
#
_symmetry.space_group_name_H-M   'P 1'
#
loop_
_entity.id
_entity.type
_entity.pdbx_description
1 polymer ?
#
loop_
_entity_poly.entity_id
_entity_poly.type
_entity_poly.pdbx_seq_one_letter_code
_entity_poly.pdbx_strand_id
1 'polypeptide(L)'
;MAENTKSKRLFNLPETKGTFQLEGLITDCAKDDFYKEGKTQKGKDKRTLSFGVKVEPDVKVGCKIKAFEKPKVYFLKREKNGEKTTYKTKDIPWADRFKSVKELGLGDDWSLIGSRVGLEKETNGKGQVVNKKLVLDPFDLTKYASEHMADNQSVFIKGDIEYGSFTGGDGTKRQWSRMSPTQISLTSKEIDLDDEERKVRSDFKQTMVFTNIEQEKENDVPTGRFIVYGKIIGYSSVDDAEFYMTNKKLAKTFDKKVKPYSSIEVWGHIKTEIQTEEVEVEDDGWGEAD
;
A
#
# COMPACT_ATOMS: atom_id res chain seq x y z
N MET A 1 31.07 20.25 14.03
CA MET A 1 29.65 20.71 13.88
C MET A 1 29.10 20.04 12.62
N ALA A 2 28.31 18.99 12.78
CA ALA A 2 27.68 18.32 11.64
C ALA A 2 26.43 19.13 11.28
N GLU A 3 26.45 19.77 10.12
CA GLU A 3 25.26 20.41 9.56
C GLU A 3 24.16 19.39 9.39
N ASN A 4 23.09 19.63 10.11
CA ASN A 4 21.83 18.89 10.02
C ASN A 4 21.17 19.27 8.68
N THR A 5 21.60 18.64 7.59
CA THR A 5 20.93 18.76 6.29
C THR A 5 19.56 18.11 6.40
N LYS A 6 18.58 18.88 6.90
CA LYS A 6 17.16 18.61 6.64
C LYS A 6 17.05 18.51 5.13
N SER A 7 16.76 17.31 4.61
CA SER A 7 16.49 17.14 3.20
C SER A 7 15.32 18.07 2.86
N LYS A 8 15.59 19.11 2.08
CA LYS A 8 14.58 20.05 1.62
C LYS A 8 13.63 19.25 0.73
N ARG A 9 12.32 19.38 0.98
CA ARG A 9 11.31 18.96 0.00
C ARG A 9 11.69 19.54 -1.35
N LEU A 10 11.67 18.71 -2.39
CA LEU A 10 12.03 19.15 -3.73
C LEU A 10 11.07 20.23 -4.25
N PHE A 11 9.81 20.16 -3.78
CA PHE A 11 8.74 21.08 -4.14
C PHE A 11 8.08 21.65 -2.88
N ASN A 12 7.78 22.93 -2.87
CA ASN A 12 7.03 23.57 -1.80
C ASN A 12 5.50 23.33 -1.96
N LEU A 13 5.13 22.10 -2.29
CA LEU A 13 3.75 21.69 -2.51
C LEU A 13 3.32 20.72 -1.40
N PRO A 14 2.03 20.75 -0.99
CA PRO A 14 1.52 19.77 -0.04
C PRO A 14 1.54 18.36 -0.67
N GLU A 15 2.04 17.38 0.08
CA GLU A 15 2.00 15.99 -0.35
C GLU A 15 0.57 15.48 -0.47
N THR A 16 0.31 14.75 -1.54
CA THR A 16 -0.94 14.01 -1.72
C THR A 16 -0.85 12.67 -1.02
N LYS A 17 -1.99 12.11 -0.62
CA LYS A 17 -2.05 10.86 0.13
C LYS A 17 -2.96 9.87 -0.55
N GLY A 18 -2.47 8.65 -0.71
CA GLY A 18 -3.22 7.49 -1.16
C GLY A 18 -3.32 6.46 -0.05
N THR A 19 -4.48 5.89 0.15
CA THR A 19 -4.71 4.79 1.10
C THR A 19 -5.55 3.71 0.45
N PHE A 20 -5.41 2.48 0.93
CA PHE A 20 -6.19 1.35 0.46
C PHE A 20 -6.67 0.48 1.63
N GLN A 21 -7.70 -0.30 1.37
CA GLN A 21 -8.23 -1.35 2.24
C GLN A 21 -8.60 -2.57 1.42
N LEU A 22 -8.12 -3.74 1.84
CA LEU A 22 -8.42 -5.02 1.21
C LEU A 22 -8.93 -5.99 2.26
N GLU A 23 -9.86 -6.84 1.86
CA GLU A 23 -10.32 -7.99 2.64
C GLU A 23 -10.37 -9.21 1.72
N GLY A 24 -9.57 -10.23 2.00
CA GLY A 24 -9.40 -11.36 1.11
C GLY A 24 -8.50 -12.45 1.69
N LEU A 25 -8.09 -13.36 0.83
CA LEU A 25 -7.18 -14.46 1.16
C LEU A 25 -5.76 -14.12 0.75
N ILE A 26 -4.81 -14.40 1.64
CA ILE A 26 -3.37 -14.27 1.34
C ILE A 26 -2.97 -15.27 0.26
N THR A 27 -2.08 -14.85 -0.64
CA THR A 27 -1.46 -15.69 -1.66
C THR A 27 0.01 -15.36 -1.84
N ASP A 28 0.74 -16.23 -2.53
CA ASP A 28 2.13 -16.06 -2.92
C ASP A 28 3.16 -16.17 -1.79
N CYS A 29 2.79 -16.74 -0.62
CA CYS A 29 3.73 -16.98 0.48
C CYS A 29 4.83 -17.99 0.16
N ALA A 30 4.57 -18.90 -0.80
CA ALA A 30 5.55 -19.91 -1.23
C ALA A 30 6.55 -19.40 -2.28
N LYS A 31 6.40 -18.15 -2.76
CA LYS A 31 7.30 -17.58 -3.78
C LYS A 31 8.65 -17.18 -3.20
N ASP A 32 9.72 -17.32 -3.98
CA ASP A 32 11.09 -16.96 -3.60
C ASP A 32 11.26 -15.48 -3.23
N ASP A 33 10.37 -14.61 -3.70
CA ASP A 33 10.38 -13.18 -3.41
C ASP A 33 9.38 -12.75 -2.32
N PHE A 34 8.72 -13.71 -1.66
CA PHE A 34 7.81 -13.45 -0.54
C PHE A 34 8.51 -12.66 0.56
N TYR A 35 9.67 -13.14 1.04
CA TYR A 35 10.48 -12.46 2.03
C TYR A 35 11.94 -12.43 1.62
N LYS A 36 12.56 -11.25 1.66
CA LYS A 36 13.99 -11.07 1.36
C LYS A 36 14.64 -10.13 2.36
N GLU A 37 15.79 -10.56 2.85
CA GLU A 37 16.73 -9.74 3.58
C GLU A 37 17.92 -9.35 2.69
N GLY A 38 18.54 -8.22 2.97
CA GLY A 38 19.72 -7.77 2.24
C GLY A 38 20.23 -6.43 2.76
N LYS A 39 21.23 -5.89 2.09
CA LYS A 39 21.78 -4.57 2.41
C LYS A 39 21.55 -3.59 1.26
N THR A 40 21.44 -2.32 1.61
CA THR A 40 21.51 -1.23 0.63
C THR A 40 22.95 -1.03 0.18
N GLN A 41 23.16 -0.28 -0.91
CA GLN A 41 24.50 0.13 -1.36
C GLN A 41 25.30 0.87 -0.26
N LYS A 42 24.62 1.49 0.70
CA LYS A 42 25.22 2.18 1.86
C LYS A 42 25.37 1.27 3.09
N GLY A 43 25.23 -0.05 2.93
CA GLY A 43 25.41 -1.04 3.99
C GLY A 43 24.27 -1.16 5.01
N LYS A 44 23.17 -0.41 4.90
CA LYS A 44 22.01 -0.51 5.79
C LYS A 44 21.23 -1.79 5.53
N ASP A 45 20.78 -2.46 6.57
CA ASP A 45 19.92 -3.61 6.45
C ASP A 45 18.55 -3.22 5.87
N LYS A 46 18.09 -4.07 4.96
CA LYS A 46 16.83 -3.92 4.23
C LYS A 46 16.05 -5.23 4.29
N ARG A 47 14.76 -5.14 4.51
CA ARG A 47 13.81 -6.24 4.41
C ARG A 47 12.71 -5.90 3.40
N THR A 48 12.25 -6.91 2.69
CA THR A 48 11.14 -6.78 1.76
C THR A 48 10.20 -7.96 1.98
N LEU A 49 8.90 -7.66 2.05
CA LEU A 49 7.82 -8.64 2.08
C LEU A 49 6.90 -8.36 0.90
N SER A 50 6.67 -9.35 0.03
CA SER A 50 5.84 -9.23 -1.18
C SER A 50 4.84 -10.38 -1.20
N PHE A 51 3.54 -10.09 -1.29
CA PHE A 51 2.48 -11.09 -1.28
C PHE A 51 1.26 -10.59 -2.04
N GLY A 52 0.35 -11.50 -2.39
CA GLY A 52 -0.93 -11.18 -2.99
C GLY A 52 -2.07 -11.24 -1.97
N VAL A 53 -3.15 -10.53 -2.27
CA VAL A 53 -4.43 -10.66 -1.59
C VAL A 53 -5.51 -10.92 -2.64
N LYS A 54 -6.07 -12.12 -2.62
CA LYS A 54 -7.17 -12.50 -3.50
C LYS A 54 -8.47 -11.96 -2.89
N VAL A 55 -9.04 -10.94 -3.51
CA VAL A 55 -10.24 -10.22 -3.01
C VAL A 55 -11.52 -10.71 -3.66
N GLU A 56 -11.43 -11.28 -4.86
CA GLU A 56 -12.48 -11.97 -5.62
C GLU A 56 -11.86 -13.18 -6.33
N PRO A 57 -12.63 -14.14 -6.85
CA PRO A 57 -12.08 -15.33 -7.51
C PRO A 57 -11.02 -15.02 -8.57
N ASP A 58 -11.20 -13.95 -9.33
CA ASP A 58 -10.31 -13.55 -10.44
C ASP A 58 -9.52 -12.26 -10.16
N VAL A 59 -9.64 -11.65 -8.97
CA VAL A 59 -8.99 -10.39 -8.63
C VAL A 59 -7.98 -10.59 -7.52
N LYS A 60 -6.70 -10.41 -7.84
CA LYS A 60 -5.58 -10.45 -6.91
C LYS A 60 -4.84 -9.12 -6.86
N VAL A 61 -4.72 -8.53 -5.69
CA VAL A 61 -4.01 -7.27 -5.45
C VAL A 61 -2.65 -7.56 -4.83
N GLY A 62 -1.57 -7.11 -5.47
CA GLY A 62 -0.20 -7.23 -4.96
C GLY A 62 0.10 -6.22 -3.87
N CYS A 63 0.63 -6.70 -2.74
CA CYS A 63 1.09 -5.89 -1.61
C CYS A 63 2.59 -6.04 -1.43
N LYS A 64 3.27 -4.96 -1.05
CA LYS A 64 4.71 -4.99 -0.80
C LYS A 64 5.13 -4.02 0.27
N ILE A 65 5.84 -4.51 1.28
CA ILE A 65 6.49 -3.71 2.30
C ILE A 65 7.99 -3.72 2.01
N LYS A 66 8.61 -2.54 1.95
CA LYS A 66 10.06 -2.38 1.85
C LYS A 66 10.52 -1.51 3.01
N ALA A 67 11.27 -2.09 3.91
CA ALA A 67 11.69 -1.45 5.14
C ALA A 67 13.22 -1.49 5.32
N PHE A 68 13.73 -0.52 6.06
CA PHE A 68 15.15 -0.35 6.32
C PHE A 68 15.39 -0.19 7.80
N GLU A 69 16.54 -0.68 8.27
CA GLU A 69 17.02 -0.38 9.60
C GLU A 69 17.18 1.14 9.79
N LYS A 70 16.81 1.61 10.98
CA LYS A 70 16.84 3.02 11.36
C LYS A 70 17.73 3.21 12.57
N PRO A 71 18.28 4.41 12.83
CA PRO A 71 19.04 4.68 14.05
C PRO A 71 18.14 4.72 15.30
N LYS A 72 16.83 4.99 15.12
CA LYS A 72 15.88 5.16 16.19
C LYS A 72 14.44 4.91 15.74
N VAL A 73 13.57 4.62 16.69
CA VAL A 73 12.12 4.56 16.54
C VAL A 73 11.46 5.73 17.28
N TYR A 74 10.20 6.00 16.97
CA TYR A 74 9.46 7.10 17.56
C TYR A 74 8.24 6.60 18.31
N PHE A 75 8.04 7.12 19.50
CA PHE A 75 6.82 6.95 20.28
C PHE A 75 5.99 8.22 20.22
N LEU A 76 4.68 8.04 20.23
CA LEU A 76 3.67 9.10 20.17
C LEU A 76 2.80 9.05 21.43
N LYS A 77 2.58 10.22 22.01
CA LYS A 77 1.55 10.45 23.03
C LYS A 77 0.52 11.41 22.47
N ARG A 78 -0.75 11.04 22.60
CA ARG A 78 -1.88 11.89 22.23
C ARG A 78 -2.44 12.57 23.48
N GLU A 79 -2.43 13.89 23.51
CA GLU A 79 -3.00 14.69 24.58
C GLU A 79 -4.25 15.42 24.08
N LYS A 80 -5.35 15.28 24.82
CA LYS A 80 -6.60 16.01 24.58
C LYS A 80 -6.72 17.16 25.59
N ASN A 81 -6.72 18.40 25.09
CA ASN A 81 -6.98 19.60 25.88
C ASN A 81 -8.28 20.25 25.36
N GLY A 82 -9.43 19.85 25.91
CA GLY A 82 -10.74 20.22 25.40
C GLY A 82 -10.96 19.66 23.98
N GLU A 83 -11.31 20.51 23.03
CA GLU A 83 -11.51 20.13 21.63
C GLU A 83 -10.19 19.96 20.84
N LYS A 84 -9.08 20.48 21.37
CA LYS A 84 -7.79 20.38 20.67
C LYS A 84 -7.07 19.11 21.04
N THR A 85 -6.59 18.41 20.01
CA THR A 85 -5.69 17.27 20.15
C THR A 85 -4.28 17.69 19.80
N THR A 86 -3.35 17.48 20.72
CA THR A 86 -1.91 17.70 20.50
C THR A 86 -1.17 16.36 20.55
N TYR A 87 -0.02 16.32 19.92
CA TYR A 87 0.81 15.13 19.85
C TYR A 87 2.21 15.45 20.34
N LYS A 88 2.71 14.62 21.25
CA LYS A 88 4.12 14.64 21.66
C LYS A 88 4.82 13.42 21.08
N THR A 89 6.05 13.60 20.62
CA THR A 89 6.88 12.52 20.11
C THR A 89 8.15 12.38 20.95
N LYS A 90 8.60 11.14 21.13
CA LYS A 90 9.87 10.83 21.76
C LYS A 90 10.61 9.81 20.90
N ASP A 91 11.88 10.06 20.62
CA ASP A 91 12.74 9.14 19.93
C ASP A 91 13.44 8.20 20.92
N ILE A 92 13.54 6.93 20.54
CA ILE A 92 14.15 5.86 21.31
C ILE A 92 15.21 5.20 20.41
N PRO A 93 16.41 4.89 20.93
CA PRO A 93 17.44 4.18 20.17
C PRO A 93 16.91 2.88 19.58
N TRP A 94 17.35 2.52 18.39
CA TRP A 94 16.92 1.31 17.69
C TRP A 94 17.08 0.03 18.51
N ALA A 95 18.17 -0.08 19.27
CA ALA A 95 18.43 -1.22 20.13
C ALA A 95 17.37 -1.44 21.22
N ASP A 96 16.69 -0.38 21.62
CA ASP A 96 15.69 -0.39 22.70
C ASP A 96 14.24 -0.53 22.20
N ARG A 97 14.02 -0.67 20.88
CA ARG A 97 12.68 -0.64 20.25
C ARG A 97 11.71 -1.73 20.71
N PHE A 98 12.24 -2.82 21.26
CA PHE A 98 11.44 -3.92 21.80
C PHE A 98 11.14 -3.80 23.29
N LYS A 99 11.73 -2.81 23.98
CA LYS A 99 11.44 -2.56 25.38
C LYS A 99 10.00 -2.07 25.53
N SER A 100 9.34 -2.51 26.59
CA SER A 100 8.02 -2.00 26.95
C SER A 100 8.06 -0.51 27.29
N VAL A 101 6.94 0.18 27.18
CA VAL A 101 6.83 1.61 27.55
C VAL A 101 7.28 1.85 28.98
N LYS A 102 7.03 0.90 29.90
CA LYS A 102 7.46 0.96 31.30
C LYS A 102 8.99 0.88 31.45
N GLU A 103 9.65 -0.03 30.75
CA GLU A 103 11.12 -0.17 30.74
C GLU A 103 11.81 1.06 30.12
N LEU A 104 11.12 1.74 29.19
CA LEU A 104 11.58 3.00 28.59
C LEU A 104 11.31 4.22 29.45
N GLY A 105 10.72 4.06 30.65
CA GLY A 105 10.32 5.15 31.53
C GLY A 105 9.23 6.04 30.90
N LEU A 106 8.37 5.47 30.05
CA LEU A 106 7.23 6.12 29.43
C LEU A 106 5.93 5.72 30.15
N GLY A 107 4.94 6.59 30.12
CA GLY A 107 3.60 6.25 30.61
C GLY A 107 2.82 5.37 29.61
N ASP A 108 1.75 4.73 30.07
CA ASP A 108 0.91 3.83 29.29
C ASP A 108 0.17 4.52 28.11
N ASP A 109 0.17 5.84 28.09
CA ASP A 109 -0.41 6.69 27.04
C ASP A 109 0.56 6.93 25.85
N TRP A 110 1.78 6.39 25.92
CA TRP A 110 2.72 6.38 24.82
C TRP A 110 2.58 5.11 23.98
N SER A 111 2.68 5.23 22.67
CA SER A 111 2.65 4.10 21.73
C SER A 111 3.70 4.25 20.65
N LEU A 112 4.28 3.15 20.21
CA LEU A 112 5.20 3.12 19.07
C LEU A 112 4.48 3.64 17.81
N ILE A 113 5.14 4.52 17.06
CA ILE A 113 4.73 4.87 15.70
C ILE A 113 5.21 3.74 14.79
N GLY A 114 4.28 2.87 14.39
CA GLY A 114 4.58 1.68 13.61
C GLY A 114 3.34 1.13 12.92
N SER A 115 3.53 -0.02 12.32
CA SER A 115 2.49 -0.79 11.65
C SER A 115 1.77 -1.70 12.64
N ARG A 116 0.46 -1.85 12.46
CA ARG A 116 -0.38 -2.72 13.30
C ARG A 116 -0.43 -4.12 12.72
N VAL A 117 -0.27 -5.12 13.58
CA VAL A 117 -0.33 -6.51 13.16
C VAL A 117 -1.17 -7.34 14.13
N GLY A 118 -1.95 -8.27 13.58
CA GLY A 118 -2.81 -9.17 14.33
C GLY A 118 -2.92 -10.52 13.62
N LEU A 119 -1.80 -11.22 13.43
CA LEU A 119 -1.70 -12.49 12.72
C LEU A 119 -1.74 -13.71 13.65
N GLU A 120 -1.74 -13.50 14.96
CA GLU A 120 -1.91 -14.54 15.96
C GLU A 120 -3.21 -14.34 16.74
N LYS A 121 -3.76 -15.42 17.25
CA LYS A 121 -4.90 -15.42 18.18
C LYS A 121 -4.42 -15.49 19.62
N GLU A 122 -5.12 -14.80 20.50
CA GLU A 122 -4.93 -14.87 21.96
C GLU A 122 -6.27 -14.91 22.68
N THR A 123 -6.30 -15.44 23.89
CA THR A 123 -7.50 -15.39 24.73
C THR A 123 -7.42 -14.17 25.62
N ASN A 124 -8.37 -13.25 25.49
CA ASN A 124 -8.44 -12.06 26.32
C ASN A 124 -8.90 -12.36 27.75
N GLY A 125 -8.81 -11.39 28.65
CA GLY A 125 -9.22 -11.53 30.06
C GLY A 125 -10.71 -11.86 30.29
N LYS A 126 -11.54 -11.89 29.19
CA LYS A 126 -12.94 -12.31 29.21
C LYS A 126 -13.17 -13.69 28.64
N GLY A 127 -12.10 -14.45 28.38
CA GLY A 127 -12.17 -15.80 27.78
C GLY A 127 -12.50 -15.82 26.27
N GLN A 128 -12.48 -14.68 25.57
CA GLN A 128 -12.76 -14.61 24.15
C GLN A 128 -11.48 -14.71 23.34
N VAL A 129 -11.51 -15.46 22.23
CA VAL A 129 -10.42 -15.54 21.28
C VAL A 129 -10.44 -14.27 20.41
N VAL A 130 -9.36 -13.52 20.45
CA VAL A 130 -9.17 -12.27 19.71
C VAL A 130 -7.83 -12.27 18.98
N ASN A 131 -7.65 -11.39 18.02
CA ASN A 131 -6.33 -11.19 17.41
C ASN A 131 -5.40 -10.51 18.41
N LYS A 132 -4.23 -11.08 18.64
CA LYS A 132 -3.13 -10.48 19.40
C LYS A 132 -2.68 -9.21 18.68
N LYS A 133 -2.84 -8.07 19.32
CA LYS A 133 -2.54 -6.76 18.74
C LYS A 133 -1.11 -6.35 19.03
N LEU A 134 -0.29 -6.27 18.01
CA LEU A 134 1.07 -5.75 18.09
C LEU A 134 1.20 -4.48 17.26
N VAL A 135 2.13 -3.62 17.66
CA VAL A 135 2.59 -2.48 16.86
C VAL A 135 4.10 -2.64 16.68
N LEU A 136 4.54 -2.77 15.45
CA LEU A 136 5.92 -3.02 15.09
C LEU A 136 6.45 -1.96 14.13
N ASP A 137 7.75 -1.65 14.19
CA ASP A 137 8.38 -0.91 13.10
C ASP A 137 8.23 -1.71 11.79
N PRO A 138 8.04 -1.08 10.64
CA PRO A 138 7.90 -1.80 9.36
C PRO A 138 9.01 -2.80 9.07
N PHE A 139 10.23 -2.55 9.54
CA PHE A 139 11.35 -3.49 9.40
C PHE A 139 11.14 -4.78 10.19
N ASP A 140 10.60 -4.67 11.41
CA ASP A 140 10.29 -5.84 12.25
C ASP A 140 8.99 -6.50 11.81
N LEU A 141 8.01 -5.72 11.32
CA LEU A 141 6.78 -6.26 10.75
C LEU A 141 7.07 -7.20 9.58
N THR A 142 8.01 -6.87 8.68
CA THR A 142 8.30 -7.72 7.52
C THR A 142 8.75 -9.11 7.95
N LYS A 143 9.61 -9.23 8.96
CA LYS A 143 10.06 -10.50 9.49
C LYS A 143 8.93 -11.21 10.22
N TYR A 144 8.25 -10.55 11.14
CA TYR A 144 7.14 -11.12 11.89
C TYR A 144 6.06 -11.67 10.94
N ALA A 145 5.68 -10.90 9.92
CA ALA A 145 4.67 -11.32 8.97
C ALA A 145 5.15 -12.52 8.13
N SER A 146 6.42 -12.58 7.74
CA SER A 146 6.96 -13.74 6.99
C SER A 146 6.92 -15.05 7.78
N GLU A 147 6.94 -14.98 9.11
CA GLU A 147 6.89 -16.13 10.01
C GLU A 147 5.44 -16.58 10.36
N HIS A 148 4.43 -15.69 10.16
CA HIS A 148 3.06 -15.91 10.62
C HIS A 148 2.01 -15.87 9.50
N MET A 149 2.40 -15.49 8.28
CA MET A 149 1.51 -15.51 7.11
C MET A 149 1.59 -16.84 6.38
N ALA A 150 0.43 -17.31 5.92
CA ALA A 150 0.32 -18.46 5.05
C ALA A 150 -0.75 -18.22 3.99
N ASP A 151 -0.63 -18.91 2.85
CA ASP A 151 -1.63 -18.87 1.80
C ASP A 151 -3.01 -19.30 2.34
N ASN A 152 -4.06 -18.70 1.80
CA ASN A 152 -5.45 -18.89 2.17
C ASN A 152 -5.85 -18.36 3.56
N GLN A 153 -4.98 -17.67 4.29
CA GLN A 153 -5.41 -16.98 5.51
C GLN A 153 -6.34 -15.81 5.16
N SER A 154 -7.47 -15.73 5.85
CA SER A 154 -8.44 -14.64 5.73
C SER A 154 -7.97 -13.40 6.46
N VAL A 155 -7.71 -12.32 5.72
CA VAL A 155 -7.11 -11.09 6.27
C VAL A 155 -7.87 -9.83 5.89
N PHE A 156 -7.75 -8.84 6.78
CA PHE A 156 -7.99 -7.44 6.52
C PHE A 156 -6.65 -6.69 6.47
N ILE A 157 -6.43 -5.97 5.40
CA ILE A 157 -5.20 -5.19 5.16
C ILE A 157 -5.58 -3.75 4.88
N LYS A 158 -4.82 -2.84 5.48
CA LYS A 158 -4.91 -1.41 5.23
C LYS A 158 -3.50 -0.84 5.09
N GLY A 159 -3.34 0.16 4.22
CA GLY A 159 -2.04 0.79 4.04
C GLY A 159 -2.08 2.03 3.17
N ASP A 160 -0.90 2.44 2.77
CA ASP A 160 -0.67 3.58 1.92
C ASP A 160 -0.39 3.13 0.47
N ILE A 161 -0.81 3.94 -0.50
CA ILE A 161 -0.45 3.75 -1.90
C ILE A 161 0.78 4.60 -2.17
N GLU A 162 1.87 3.94 -2.50
CA GLU A 162 3.10 4.60 -2.88
C GLU A 162 3.20 4.69 -4.41
N TYR A 163 3.67 5.82 -4.89
CA TYR A 163 3.92 6.06 -6.32
C TYR A 163 5.38 6.39 -6.53
N GLY A 164 5.87 6.13 -7.72
CA GLY A 164 7.19 6.52 -8.11
C GLY A 164 7.45 6.26 -9.59
N SER A 165 8.58 6.73 -10.05
CA SER A 165 9.02 6.52 -11.43
C SER A 165 10.50 6.19 -11.47
N PHE A 166 10.93 5.53 -12.53
CA PHE A 166 12.34 5.29 -12.84
C PHE A 166 12.54 5.35 -14.36
N THR A 167 13.74 5.70 -14.76
CA THR A 167 14.12 5.66 -16.16
C THR A 167 14.75 4.30 -16.43
N GLY A 168 14.17 3.55 -17.36
CA GLY A 168 14.71 2.27 -17.82
C GLY A 168 16.05 2.45 -18.54
N GLY A 169 16.77 1.34 -18.78
CA GLY A 169 18.02 1.36 -19.55
C GLY A 169 17.84 1.83 -21.00
N ASP A 170 16.62 1.78 -21.52
CA ASP A 170 16.17 2.28 -22.82
C ASP A 170 15.85 3.79 -22.83
N GLY A 171 16.04 4.49 -21.72
CA GLY A 171 15.72 5.91 -21.57
C GLY A 171 14.22 6.19 -21.32
N THR A 172 13.36 5.17 -21.35
CA THR A 172 11.92 5.33 -21.13
C THR A 172 11.62 5.54 -19.66
N LYS A 173 10.86 6.60 -19.32
CA LYS A 173 10.34 6.82 -17.96
C LYS A 173 9.18 5.86 -17.71
N ARG A 174 9.34 4.97 -16.74
CA ARG A 174 8.32 4.02 -16.29
C ARG A 174 7.80 4.44 -14.91
N GLN A 175 6.49 4.36 -14.73
CA GLN A 175 5.84 4.65 -13.48
C GLN A 175 5.43 3.35 -12.79
N TRP A 176 5.31 3.41 -11.49
CA TRP A 176 4.81 2.29 -10.68
C TRP A 176 3.96 2.82 -9.52
N SER A 177 2.99 2.03 -9.13
CA SER A 177 2.28 2.18 -7.87
C SER A 177 2.43 0.91 -7.05
N ARG A 178 2.33 1.04 -5.72
CA ARG A 178 2.51 -0.06 -4.79
C ARG A 178 1.59 0.08 -3.60
N MET A 179 0.87 -1.01 -3.27
CA MET A 179 0.12 -1.13 -2.03
C MET A 179 1.11 -1.47 -0.91
N SER A 180 1.33 -0.53 0.02
CA SER A 180 2.26 -0.65 1.15
C SER A 180 1.48 -0.82 2.45
N PRO A 181 1.32 -2.07 2.96
CA PRO A 181 0.56 -2.31 4.18
C PRO A 181 1.14 -1.64 5.41
N THR A 182 0.27 -0.97 6.18
CA THR A 182 0.55 -0.43 7.52
C THR A 182 -0.29 -1.10 8.60
N GLN A 183 -1.22 -1.96 8.19
CA GLN A 183 -1.98 -2.86 9.05
C GLN A 183 -2.24 -4.18 8.33
N ILE A 184 -1.98 -5.30 9.02
CA ILE A 184 -2.30 -6.66 8.57
C ILE A 184 -2.93 -7.39 9.75
N SER A 185 -4.16 -7.89 9.60
CA SER A 185 -4.87 -8.57 10.68
C SER A 185 -5.69 -9.72 10.13
N LEU A 186 -5.77 -10.82 10.85
CA LEU A 186 -6.74 -11.87 10.55
C LEU A 186 -8.17 -11.29 10.66
N THR A 187 -9.07 -11.75 9.82
CA THR A 187 -10.51 -11.44 9.96
C THR A 187 -11.12 -12.21 11.13
N SER A 188 -12.27 -11.77 11.59
CA SER A 188 -13.03 -12.47 12.65
C SER A 188 -13.69 -13.75 12.16
N LYS A 189 -14.04 -13.79 10.87
CA LYS A 189 -14.64 -14.94 10.17
C LYS A 189 -13.74 -15.29 8.98
N GLU A 190 -13.79 -16.54 8.59
CA GLU A 190 -13.18 -16.97 7.33
C GLU A 190 -13.90 -16.32 6.15
N ILE A 191 -13.13 -15.99 5.13
CA ILE A 191 -13.63 -15.38 3.90
C ILE A 191 -13.90 -16.50 2.90
N ASP A 192 -15.14 -16.59 2.45
CA ASP A 192 -15.54 -17.37 1.29
C ASP A 192 -15.60 -16.42 0.09
N LEU A 193 -14.76 -16.67 -0.91
CA LEU A 193 -14.71 -15.84 -2.13
C LEU A 193 -15.86 -16.14 -3.08
N ASP A 194 -16.51 -17.31 -2.95
CA ASP A 194 -17.63 -17.76 -3.79
C ASP A 194 -19.00 -17.35 -3.20
N ASP A 195 -19.02 -16.73 -2.02
CA ASP A 195 -20.23 -16.18 -1.41
C ASP A 195 -20.70 -14.92 -2.17
N GLU A 196 -21.76 -15.05 -2.96
CA GLU A 196 -22.35 -13.96 -3.76
C GLU A 196 -22.91 -12.81 -2.90
N GLU A 197 -23.26 -13.05 -1.62
CA GLU A 197 -23.75 -12.02 -0.70
C GLU A 197 -22.62 -11.23 -0.04
N ARG A 198 -21.37 -11.68 -0.21
CA ARG A 198 -20.20 -11.02 0.38
C ARG A 198 -19.99 -9.64 -0.23
N LYS A 199 -19.88 -8.64 0.63
CA LYS A 199 -19.45 -7.30 0.22
C LYS A 199 -17.93 -7.28 0.04
N VAL A 200 -17.50 -7.24 -1.22
CA VAL A 200 -16.09 -7.14 -1.57
C VAL A 200 -15.52 -5.83 -1.02
N ARG A 201 -14.39 -5.93 -0.32
CA ARG A 201 -13.62 -4.78 0.12
C ARG A 201 -12.27 -4.77 -0.58
N SER A 202 -12.19 -3.95 -1.60
CA SER A 202 -10.99 -3.69 -2.40
C SER A 202 -10.97 -2.22 -2.78
N ASP A 203 -10.80 -1.35 -1.77
CA ASP A 203 -11.08 0.07 -1.89
C ASP A 203 -9.79 0.88 -1.85
N PHE A 204 -9.77 1.97 -2.61
CA PHE A 204 -8.75 2.99 -2.51
C PHE A 204 -9.35 4.38 -2.31
N LYS A 205 -8.52 5.27 -1.79
CA LYS A 205 -8.79 6.70 -1.66
C LYS A 205 -7.50 7.45 -1.94
N GLN A 206 -7.52 8.40 -2.87
CA GLN A 206 -6.34 9.15 -3.29
C GLN A 206 -6.63 10.63 -3.43
N THR A 207 -5.82 11.48 -2.80
CA THR A 207 -5.77 12.91 -3.11
C THR A 207 -4.77 13.14 -4.24
N MET A 208 -5.14 13.95 -5.23
CA MET A 208 -4.27 14.27 -6.36
C MET A 208 -4.53 15.68 -6.90
N VAL A 209 -3.64 16.17 -7.74
CA VAL A 209 -3.87 17.38 -8.53
C VAL A 209 -4.42 16.94 -9.88
N PHE A 210 -5.68 17.22 -10.13
CA PHE A 210 -6.37 16.91 -11.39
C PHE A 210 -5.72 17.62 -12.56
N THR A 211 -5.51 16.94 -13.68
CA THR A 211 -4.96 17.53 -14.91
C THR A 211 -5.96 17.49 -16.07
N ASN A 212 -6.55 16.33 -16.33
CA ASN A 212 -7.44 16.12 -17.46
C ASN A 212 -8.38 14.94 -17.23
N ILE A 213 -9.42 14.85 -18.05
CA ILE A 213 -10.29 13.67 -18.19
C ILE A 213 -10.55 13.42 -19.67
N GLU A 214 -10.41 12.19 -20.11
CA GLU A 214 -10.62 11.77 -21.50
C GLU A 214 -11.48 10.53 -21.57
N GLN A 215 -12.19 10.34 -22.67
CA GLN A 215 -12.87 9.10 -22.96
C GLN A 215 -11.85 8.08 -23.43
N GLU A 216 -11.81 6.93 -22.75
CA GLU A 216 -10.95 5.82 -23.17
C GLU A 216 -11.41 5.26 -24.52
N LYS A 217 -10.43 4.99 -25.38
CA LYS A 217 -10.65 4.37 -26.68
C LYS A 217 -9.68 3.20 -26.84
N GLU A 218 -10.15 2.15 -27.46
CA GLU A 218 -9.37 1.02 -27.91
C GLU A 218 -9.56 0.87 -29.41
N ASN A 219 -8.47 0.90 -30.16
CA ASN A 219 -8.52 0.96 -31.63
C ASN A 219 -9.48 2.04 -32.18
N ASP A 220 -9.43 3.25 -31.62
CA ASP A 220 -10.31 4.39 -31.90
C ASP A 220 -11.79 4.21 -31.54
N VAL A 221 -12.20 3.09 -30.95
CA VAL A 221 -13.55 2.80 -30.50
C VAL A 221 -13.68 3.12 -29.00
N PRO A 222 -14.68 3.93 -28.59
CA PRO A 222 -14.89 4.22 -27.18
C PRO A 222 -15.26 2.97 -26.38
N THR A 223 -14.50 2.67 -25.32
CA THR A 223 -14.74 1.53 -24.43
C THR A 223 -15.91 1.78 -23.45
N GLY A 224 -16.36 3.02 -23.36
CA GLY A 224 -17.39 3.44 -22.38
C GLY A 224 -16.83 3.87 -21.06
N ARG A 225 -15.52 3.73 -20.82
CA ARG A 225 -14.79 4.24 -19.66
C ARG A 225 -14.23 5.64 -19.94
N PHE A 226 -13.86 6.34 -18.88
CA PHE A 226 -13.13 7.60 -18.91
C PHE A 226 -11.88 7.47 -18.06
N ILE A 227 -10.80 8.09 -18.49
CA ILE A 227 -9.55 8.14 -17.75
C ILE A 227 -9.42 9.52 -17.12
N VAL A 228 -9.28 9.55 -15.80
CA VAL A 228 -9.04 10.76 -15.01
C VAL A 228 -7.56 10.84 -14.73
N TYR A 229 -6.88 11.81 -15.30
CA TYR A 229 -5.44 12.04 -15.15
C TYR A 229 -5.17 12.99 -13.98
N GLY A 230 -4.12 12.72 -13.24
CA GLY A 230 -3.69 13.58 -12.16
C GLY A 230 -2.22 13.46 -11.83
N LYS A 231 -1.74 14.36 -10.98
CA LYS A 231 -0.39 14.35 -10.43
C LYS A 231 -0.44 13.98 -8.96
N ILE A 232 0.41 13.06 -8.57
CA ILE A 232 0.67 12.64 -7.19
C ILE A 232 1.93 13.37 -6.72
N ILE A 233 1.78 14.14 -5.66
CA ILE A 233 2.89 14.92 -5.08
C ILE A 233 3.44 14.13 -3.91
N GLY A 234 4.62 13.52 -4.09
CA GLY A 234 5.38 12.86 -3.06
C GLY A 234 6.39 13.79 -2.39
N TYR A 235 7.20 13.23 -1.50
CA TYR A 235 8.23 13.97 -0.78
C TYR A 235 9.32 14.54 -1.72
N SER A 236 9.74 13.76 -2.72
CA SER A 236 10.83 14.11 -3.63
C SER A 236 10.49 13.95 -5.11
N SER A 237 9.25 13.60 -5.44
CA SER A 237 8.80 13.38 -6.82
C SER A 237 7.41 13.92 -7.04
N VAL A 238 7.11 14.18 -8.31
CA VAL A 238 5.74 14.36 -8.81
C VAL A 238 5.55 13.31 -9.90
N ASP A 239 4.62 12.40 -9.65
CA ASP A 239 4.35 11.26 -10.50
C ASP A 239 2.97 11.39 -11.14
N ASP A 240 2.79 10.81 -12.32
CA ASP A 240 1.49 10.74 -12.98
C ASP A 240 0.64 9.61 -12.38
N ALA A 241 -0.66 9.77 -12.39
CA ALA A 241 -1.61 8.75 -12.00
C ALA A 241 -2.86 8.81 -12.87
N GLU A 242 -3.41 7.64 -13.14
CA GLU A 242 -4.60 7.43 -13.94
C GLU A 242 -5.65 6.67 -13.14
N PHE A 243 -6.90 7.12 -13.23
CA PHE A 243 -8.03 6.49 -12.56
C PHE A 243 -9.18 6.33 -13.56
N TYR A 244 -9.77 5.14 -13.57
CA TYR A 244 -10.82 4.79 -14.52
C TYR A 244 -12.21 5.07 -13.93
N MET A 245 -13.07 5.70 -14.72
CA MET A 245 -14.44 6.04 -14.35
C MET A 245 -15.41 5.47 -15.37
N THR A 246 -16.35 4.65 -14.90
CA THR A 246 -17.41 4.04 -15.75
C THR A 246 -18.70 4.86 -15.78
N ASN A 247 -18.91 5.75 -14.82
CA ASN A 247 -20.12 6.56 -14.72
C ASN A 247 -20.07 7.77 -15.68
N LYS A 248 -20.68 7.63 -16.86
CA LYS A 248 -20.76 8.67 -17.90
C LYS A 248 -21.33 10.00 -17.41
N LYS A 249 -22.31 9.96 -16.50
CA LYS A 249 -22.96 11.17 -15.98
C LYS A 249 -22.02 11.95 -15.07
N LEU A 250 -21.29 11.23 -14.23
CA LEU A 250 -20.27 11.77 -13.35
C LEU A 250 -19.10 12.33 -14.19
N ALA A 251 -18.63 11.58 -15.20
CA ALA A 251 -17.54 12.02 -16.08
C ALA A 251 -17.85 13.36 -16.78
N LYS A 252 -19.05 13.49 -17.34
CA LYS A 252 -19.50 14.77 -17.95
C LYS A 252 -19.59 15.92 -16.94
N THR A 253 -19.96 15.62 -15.69
CA THR A 253 -20.02 16.63 -14.63
C THR A 253 -18.61 17.03 -14.21
N PHE A 254 -17.72 16.05 -14.14
CA PHE A 254 -16.31 16.23 -13.80
C PHE A 254 -15.62 17.14 -14.82
N ASP A 255 -15.72 16.81 -16.10
CA ASP A 255 -15.17 17.58 -17.21
C ASP A 255 -15.64 19.06 -17.22
N LYS A 256 -16.93 19.29 -16.91
CA LYS A 256 -17.50 20.65 -16.91
C LYS A 256 -17.19 21.48 -15.66
N LYS A 257 -17.02 20.84 -14.49
CA LYS A 257 -16.97 21.55 -13.20
C LYS A 257 -15.63 21.52 -12.50
N VAL A 258 -14.79 20.52 -12.76
CA VAL A 258 -13.49 20.41 -12.13
C VAL A 258 -12.45 21.11 -13.00
N LYS A 259 -11.84 22.15 -12.47
CA LYS A 259 -10.81 22.91 -13.20
C LYS A 259 -9.48 22.16 -13.16
N PRO A 260 -8.71 22.12 -14.26
CA PRO A 260 -7.33 21.64 -14.23
C PRO A 260 -6.53 22.29 -13.10
N TYR A 261 -5.62 21.51 -12.52
CA TYR A 261 -4.77 21.87 -11.38
C TYR A 261 -5.52 22.09 -10.05
N SER A 262 -6.78 21.66 -9.96
CA SER A 262 -7.49 21.57 -8.69
C SER A 262 -7.00 20.37 -7.88
N SER A 263 -6.87 20.54 -6.56
CA SER A 263 -6.70 19.42 -5.66
C SER A 263 -8.04 18.72 -5.47
N ILE A 264 -8.07 17.43 -5.75
CA ILE A 264 -9.27 16.60 -5.64
C ILE A 264 -8.96 15.35 -4.84
N GLU A 265 -10.01 14.68 -4.38
CA GLU A 265 -9.96 13.37 -3.78
C GLU A 265 -10.82 12.41 -4.61
N VAL A 266 -10.22 11.30 -5.04
CA VAL A 266 -10.88 10.22 -5.75
C VAL A 266 -10.90 8.98 -4.88
N TRP A 267 -11.94 8.17 -5.01
CA TRP A 267 -12.08 6.88 -4.35
C TRP A 267 -12.80 5.90 -5.25
N GLY A 268 -12.54 4.63 -5.06
CA GLY A 268 -13.14 3.57 -5.87
C GLY A 268 -12.61 2.20 -5.46
N HIS A 269 -12.83 1.24 -6.34
CA HIS A 269 -12.36 -0.13 -6.17
C HIS A 269 -11.06 -0.36 -6.92
N ILE A 270 -10.16 -1.13 -6.30
CA ILE A 270 -8.95 -1.63 -6.96
C ILE A 270 -9.36 -2.89 -7.73
N LYS A 271 -9.12 -2.86 -9.03
CA LYS A 271 -9.30 -4.01 -9.92
C LYS A 271 -7.97 -4.32 -10.59
N THR A 272 -7.74 -5.59 -10.85
CA THR A 272 -6.60 -6.05 -11.64
C THR A 272 -7.16 -6.59 -12.95
N GLU A 273 -6.78 -6.02 -14.07
CA GLU A 273 -7.07 -6.55 -15.40
C GLU A 273 -5.84 -7.35 -15.86
N ILE A 274 -6.07 -8.57 -16.33
CA ILE A 274 -5.03 -9.36 -17.01
C ILE A 274 -5.03 -8.88 -18.45
N GLN A 275 -3.97 -8.20 -18.86
CA GLN A 275 -3.73 -7.93 -20.27
C GLN A 275 -3.13 -9.21 -20.88
N THR A 276 -3.90 -9.93 -21.68
CA THR A 276 -3.41 -10.98 -22.54
C THR A 276 -2.93 -10.34 -23.85
N GLU A 277 -1.64 -10.29 -24.08
CA GLU A 277 -1.10 -10.09 -25.43
C GLU A 277 -1.24 -11.42 -26.17
N GLU A 278 -2.04 -11.48 -27.22
CA GLU A 278 -1.95 -12.56 -28.20
C GLU A 278 -0.62 -12.38 -28.93
N VAL A 279 0.37 -13.17 -28.56
CA VAL A 279 1.58 -13.31 -29.35
C VAL A 279 1.25 -14.29 -30.47
N GLU A 280 1.08 -13.80 -31.69
CA GLU A 280 1.12 -14.66 -32.87
C GLU A 280 2.50 -15.34 -32.90
N VAL A 281 2.53 -16.61 -32.52
CA VAL A 281 3.68 -17.46 -32.74
C VAL A 281 3.64 -17.79 -34.24
N GLU A 282 4.50 -17.15 -35.02
CA GLU A 282 4.76 -17.62 -36.36
C GLU A 282 5.20 -19.08 -36.26
N ASP A 283 4.40 -19.97 -36.86
CA ASP A 283 4.71 -21.37 -37.00
C ASP A 283 5.91 -21.48 -37.95
N ASP A 284 7.09 -21.66 -37.39
CA ASP A 284 8.36 -21.73 -38.17
C ASP A 284 8.59 -23.07 -38.89
N GLY A 285 7.52 -23.85 -39.05
CA GLY A 285 7.52 -24.98 -39.98
C GLY A 285 8.49 -26.12 -39.67
N TRP A 286 8.94 -26.25 -38.42
CA TRP A 286 9.78 -27.37 -37.96
C TRP A 286 8.92 -28.47 -37.36
N GLY A 287 8.30 -29.29 -38.21
CA GLY A 287 7.44 -30.38 -37.71
C GLY A 287 6.95 -31.37 -38.73
N GLU A 288 7.64 -31.58 -39.82
CA GLU A 288 7.47 -32.78 -40.64
C GLU A 288 8.83 -33.43 -40.89
N ALA A 289 9.16 -34.41 -40.10
CA ALA A 289 10.18 -35.40 -40.42
C ALA A 289 9.48 -36.75 -40.65
N ASP A 290 9.71 -37.29 -41.89
CA ASP A 290 9.28 -38.60 -42.39
C ASP A 290 9.54 -39.76 -41.40
#